data_c3c885ad62151235e47df078fa89b523
#
_entry.id   c3c885ad62151235e47df078fa89b523
#
_cell.length_a   1.000
_cell.length_b   1.000
_cell.length_c   1.000
_cell.angle_alpha   90.00
_cell.angle_beta   90.00
_cell.angle_gamma   90.00
#
_symmetry.space_group_name_H-M   'P 1'
#
loop_
_entity.id
_entity.type
_entity.pdbx_description
1 polymer ?
#
loop_
_entity_poly.entity_id
_entity_poly.type
_entity_poly.pdbx_seq_one_letter_code
_entity_poly.pdbx_strand_id
1 'polypeptide(L)'
;MTRRSLAVAVAAALCGLIAAPALGQNAPAATAAPTKLKPKAPTDASTVTVTVTNSRKADLVELQAAESGSVSWKKVLGALKTGKQAPAKLPQNYNCRVDLHGTFADGQSMDATDVDVCAQKTLNLTD
;
A
#
# COMPACT_ATOMS: atom_id res chain seq x y z
N MET A 1 1.87 -18.52 -44.08
CA MET A 1 3.15 -19.13 -44.49
C MET A 1 4.25 -18.25 -43.91
N THR A 2 4.96 -18.66 -42.96
CA THR A 2 6.40 -18.88 -42.82
C THR A 2 6.71 -19.12 -41.31
N ARG A 3 6.87 -20.39 -41.02
CA ARG A 3 7.47 -20.85 -39.76
C ARG A 3 8.97 -20.56 -39.81
N ARG A 4 9.53 -20.08 -38.73
CA ARG A 4 10.95 -20.25 -38.44
C ARG A 4 11.15 -20.69 -37.00
N SER A 5 11.33 -22.00 -36.88
CA SER A 5 11.95 -22.65 -35.73
C SER A 5 13.45 -22.33 -35.76
N LEU A 6 14.02 -22.00 -34.62
CA LEU A 6 15.46 -22.08 -34.37
C LEU A 6 15.65 -22.69 -32.99
N ALA A 7 16.05 -23.95 -33.03
CA ALA A 7 16.62 -24.67 -31.90
C ALA A 7 18.15 -24.45 -31.94
N VAL A 8 18.75 -24.15 -30.81
CA VAL A 8 20.19 -24.30 -30.53
C VAL A 8 20.31 -24.56 -29.03
N ALA A 9 20.55 -25.79 -28.65
CA ALA A 9 21.83 -26.47 -28.35
C ALA A 9 22.42 -26.07 -26.98
N VAL A 10 22.23 -26.98 -26.05
CA VAL A 10 23.09 -27.59 -25.02
C VAL A 10 24.53 -27.11 -24.97
N ALA A 11 24.97 -26.67 -23.81
CA ALA A 11 26.34 -26.80 -23.35
C ALA A 11 26.34 -27.10 -21.85
N ALA A 12 26.70 -28.34 -21.55
CA ALA A 12 27.10 -28.81 -20.23
C ALA A 12 28.53 -28.34 -19.96
N ALA A 13 28.78 -27.83 -18.75
CA ALA A 13 30.13 -27.73 -18.22
C ALA A 13 30.10 -28.17 -16.76
N LEU A 14 30.78 -29.28 -16.56
CA LEU A 14 31.18 -29.86 -15.27
C LEU A 14 32.24 -28.98 -14.58
N CYS A 15 32.41 -29.31 -13.31
CA CYS A 15 33.58 -29.15 -12.45
C CYS A 15 33.50 -28.04 -11.41
N GLY A 16 33.54 -28.51 -10.17
CA GLY A 16 34.34 -27.96 -9.12
C GLY A 16 33.85 -28.27 -7.71
N LEU A 17 34.09 -29.51 -7.24
CA LEU A 17 34.11 -29.80 -5.80
C LEU A 17 35.28 -29.06 -5.17
N ILE A 18 35.00 -28.13 -4.29
CA ILE A 18 35.97 -27.65 -3.30
C ILE A 18 35.31 -27.83 -1.94
N ALA A 19 35.73 -28.90 -1.27
CA ALA A 19 35.50 -29.09 0.16
C ALA A 19 36.42 -28.12 0.95
N ALA A 20 35.84 -27.22 1.69
CA ALA A 20 36.56 -26.44 2.71
C ALA A 20 36.17 -26.94 4.09
N PRO A 21 37.13 -27.12 5.00
CA PRO A 21 36.88 -27.67 6.33
C PRO A 21 36.17 -26.65 7.23
N ALA A 22 35.20 -27.16 7.95
CA ALA A 22 34.55 -26.48 9.04
C ALA A 22 35.56 -26.20 10.16
N LEU A 23 35.88 -24.95 10.36
CA LEU A 23 36.46 -24.50 11.63
C LEU A 23 35.30 -23.97 12.47
N GLY A 24 34.95 -24.74 13.48
CA GLY A 24 34.02 -24.36 14.51
C GLY A 24 34.49 -23.06 15.19
N GLN A 25 33.69 -22.06 15.09
CA GLN A 25 33.73 -20.92 15.99
C GLN A 25 32.52 -20.98 16.89
N ASN A 26 32.76 -21.47 18.10
CA ASN A 26 31.93 -21.22 19.27
C ASN A 26 31.83 -19.70 19.46
N ALA A 27 30.80 -19.10 18.93
CA ALA A 27 30.40 -17.79 19.37
C ALA A 27 29.60 -17.98 20.67
N PRO A 28 29.97 -17.32 21.76
CA PRO A 28 29.13 -17.33 22.96
C PRO A 28 27.80 -16.71 22.61
N ALA A 29 26.75 -17.45 22.91
CA ALA A 29 25.37 -16.96 22.82
C ALA A 29 25.28 -15.72 23.73
N ALA A 30 25.37 -14.55 23.12
CA ALA A 30 24.92 -13.34 23.76
C ALA A 30 23.39 -13.46 23.79
N THR A 31 22.86 -13.79 24.94
CA THR A 31 21.45 -13.68 25.26
C THR A 31 21.09 -12.20 25.23
N ALA A 32 20.91 -11.67 24.05
CA ALA A 32 20.22 -10.40 23.89
C ALA A 32 18.74 -10.71 24.16
N ALA A 33 18.29 -10.39 25.34
CA ALA A 33 16.87 -10.31 25.62
C ALA A 33 16.25 -9.41 24.53
N PRO A 34 15.14 -9.83 23.89
CA PRO A 34 14.46 -8.94 22.99
C PRO A 34 13.92 -7.78 23.82
N THR A 35 14.64 -6.68 23.81
CA THR A 35 14.07 -5.41 24.25
C THR A 35 12.94 -5.16 23.27
N LYS A 36 11.74 -5.45 23.72
CA LYS A 36 10.48 -5.15 23.03
C LYS A 36 10.42 -3.64 22.94
N LEU A 37 11.08 -3.10 21.92
CA LEU A 37 10.86 -1.73 21.51
C LEU A 37 9.38 -1.68 21.14
N LYS A 38 8.59 -1.21 22.11
CA LYS A 38 7.23 -0.79 21.89
C LYS A 38 7.32 0.16 20.70
N PRO A 39 6.69 -0.15 19.55
CA PRO A 39 6.66 0.81 18.46
C PRO A 39 6.12 2.08 19.07
N LYS A 40 6.92 3.15 19.07
CA LYS A 40 6.43 4.47 19.39
C LYS A 40 5.31 4.70 18.38
N ALA A 41 4.06 4.67 18.88
CA ALA A 41 2.92 5.03 18.08
C ALA A 41 3.27 6.34 17.38
N PRO A 42 3.09 6.44 16.05
CA PRO A 42 3.33 7.69 15.36
C PRO A 42 2.53 8.73 16.11
N THR A 43 3.22 9.78 16.52
CA THR A 43 2.67 10.96 17.21
C THR A 43 1.37 11.31 16.49
N ASP A 44 0.28 11.32 17.22
CA ASP A 44 -1.08 11.47 16.76
C ASP A 44 -1.19 12.54 15.65
N ALA A 45 -1.01 12.12 14.40
CA ALA A 45 -1.62 12.82 13.31
C ALA A 45 -3.12 12.67 13.59
N SER A 46 -3.78 13.73 14.02
CA SER A 46 -5.22 13.74 14.20
C SER A 46 -5.85 13.09 12.99
N THR A 47 -6.65 12.07 13.20
CA THR A 47 -7.37 11.39 12.12
C THR A 47 -8.87 11.59 12.33
N VAL A 48 -9.58 11.83 11.23
CA VAL A 48 -11.03 11.86 11.22
C VAL A 48 -11.56 10.61 10.54
N THR A 49 -12.59 10.02 11.09
CA THR A 49 -13.28 8.88 10.46
C THR A 49 -14.43 9.40 9.62
N VAL A 50 -14.41 9.05 8.34
CA VAL A 50 -15.50 9.34 7.39
C VAL A 50 -16.06 8.04 6.82
N THR A 51 -17.32 8.04 6.46
CA THR A 51 -17.95 6.92 5.75
C THR A 51 -17.78 7.12 4.25
N VAL A 52 -17.09 6.19 3.59
CA VAL A 52 -16.91 6.18 2.14
C VAL A 52 -17.96 5.27 1.52
N THR A 53 -18.72 5.77 0.57
CA THR A 53 -19.71 5.02 -0.22
C THR A 53 -19.22 4.92 -1.65
N ASN A 54 -19.14 3.70 -2.19
CA ASN A 54 -18.84 3.51 -3.60
C ASN A 54 -20.14 3.44 -4.40
N SER A 55 -20.55 4.54 -5.02
CA SER A 55 -21.73 4.63 -5.89
C SER A 55 -21.36 4.46 -7.38
N ARG A 56 -20.10 4.20 -7.70
CA ARG A 56 -19.67 3.91 -9.06
C ARG A 56 -20.09 2.50 -9.50
N LYS A 57 -20.04 2.28 -10.80
CA LYS A 57 -20.32 0.96 -11.42
C LYS A 57 -19.17 -0.02 -11.30
N ALA A 58 -17.98 0.46 -10.94
CA ALA A 58 -16.77 -0.35 -10.75
C ALA A 58 -16.40 -0.46 -9.26
N ASP A 59 -15.83 -1.59 -8.88
CA ASP A 59 -15.32 -1.78 -7.53
C ASP A 59 -14.10 -0.88 -7.29
N LEU A 60 -14.05 -0.23 -6.14
CA LEU A 60 -12.87 0.49 -5.68
C LEU A 60 -11.79 -0.55 -5.33
N VAL A 61 -10.58 -0.36 -5.83
CA VAL A 61 -9.41 -1.19 -5.50
C VAL A 61 -8.66 -0.60 -4.31
N GLU A 62 -8.46 0.71 -4.35
CA GLU A 62 -7.72 1.43 -3.33
C GLU A 62 -8.14 2.90 -3.28
N LEU A 63 -8.23 3.43 -2.07
CA LEU A 63 -8.36 4.87 -1.82
C LEU A 63 -7.15 5.36 -1.04
N GLN A 64 -6.49 6.37 -1.56
CA GLN A 64 -5.39 7.05 -0.93
C GLN A 64 -5.80 8.48 -0.55
N ALA A 65 -5.18 9.00 0.49
CA ALA A 65 -5.36 10.36 0.92
C ALA A 65 -4.01 11.01 1.24
N ALA A 66 -3.91 12.29 0.95
CA ALA A 66 -2.81 13.16 1.36
C ALA A 66 -3.38 14.42 2.00
N GLU A 67 -2.60 15.09 2.83
CA GLU A 67 -2.95 16.46 3.25
C GLU A 67 -2.91 17.36 2.02
N SER A 68 -3.87 18.29 1.93
CA SER A 68 -3.98 19.17 0.77
C SER A 68 -2.68 19.93 0.51
N GLY A 69 -2.20 19.81 -0.73
CA GLY A 69 -0.90 20.35 -1.16
C GLY A 69 0.32 19.49 -0.78
N SER A 70 0.13 18.32 -0.16
CA SER A 70 1.20 17.37 0.16
C SER A 70 1.34 16.31 -0.93
N VAL A 71 2.57 15.84 -1.12
CA VAL A 71 2.87 14.69 -2.01
C VAL A 71 2.92 13.34 -1.27
N SER A 72 2.61 13.35 0.03
CA SER A 72 2.69 12.16 0.89
C SER A 72 1.37 11.41 0.92
N TRP A 73 1.14 10.60 -0.10
CA TRP A 73 -0.06 9.76 -0.22
C TRP A 73 -0.02 8.58 0.73
N LYS A 74 -1.13 8.32 1.40
CA LYS A 74 -1.31 7.16 2.30
C LYS A 74 -2.57 6.42 1.94
N LYS A 75 -2.49 5.10 1.88
CA LYS A 75 -3.67 4.25 1.72
C LYS A 75 -4.55 4.36 2.95
N VAL A 76 -5.80 4.74 2.76
CA VAL A 76 -6.79 4.94 3.82
C VAL A 76 -7.94 3.94 3.76
N LEU A 77 -8.20 3.36 2.59
CA LEU A 77 -9.18 2.31 2.38
C LEU A 77 -8.70 1.34 1.31
N GLY A 78 -8.96 0.05 1.50
CA GLY A 78 -8.74 -0.99 0.50
C GLY A 78 -9.94 -1.17 -0.43
N ALA A 79 -10.11 -2.39 -0.93
CA ALA A 79 -11.18 -2.72 -1.84
C ALA A 79 -12.57 -2.46 -1.23
N LEU A 80 -13.43 -1.77 -1.99
CA LEU A 80 -14.81 -1.51 -1.62
C LEU A 80 -15.71 -1.76 -2.84
N LYS A 81 -16.59 -2.73 -2.73
CA LYS A 81 -17.49 -3.10 -3.83
C LYS A 81 -18.49 -1.99 -4.15
N THR A 82 -18.94 -1.99 -5.39
CA THR A 82 -20.05 -1.16 -5.87
C THR A 82 -21.25 -1.22 -4.92
N GLY A 83 -21.80 -0.07 -4.57
CA GLY A 83 -22.96 0.07 -3.68
C GLY A 83 -22.67 -0.21 -2.21
N LYS A 84 -21.42 -0.42 -1.82
CA LYS A 84 -21.03 -0.67 -0.42
C LYS A 84 -20.46 0.57 0.23
N GLN A 85 -20.46 0.54 1.57
CA GLN A 85 -19.92 1.58 2.42
C GLN A 85 -18.87 0.99 3.37
N ALA A 86 -17.87 1.79 3.68
CA ALA A 86 -16.86 1.43 4.68
C ALA A 86 -16.32 2.69 5.39
N PRO A 87 -15.94 2.58 6.66
CA PRO A 87 -15.27 3.67 7.35
C PRO A 87 -13.82 3.79 6.87
N ALA A 88 -13.38 5.01 6.61
CA ALA A 88 -11.99 5.34 6.31
C ALA A 88 -11.46 6.35 7.31
N LYS A 89 -10.21 6.16 7.75
CA LYS A 89 -9.50 7.11 8.61
C LYS A 89 -8.65 8.01 7.73
N LEU A 90 -9.02 9.27 7.66
CA LEU A 90 -8.34 10.27 6.87
C LEU A 90 -7.41 11.11 7.75
N PRO A 91 -6.24 11.53 7.25
CA PRO A 91 -5.39 12.45 7.97
C PRO A 91 -6.13 13.78 8.17
N GLN A 92 -6.03 14.32 9.35
CA GLN A 92 -6.58 15.62 9.70
C GLN A 92 -5.43 16.53 10.09
N ASN A 93 -5.20 17.55 9.30
CA ASN A 93 -4.34 18.68 9.66
C ASN A 93 -5.17 19.83 10.23
N TYR A 94 -4.51 20.93 10.57
CA TYR A 94 -5.19 22.14 11.11
C TYR A 94 -6.29 22.69 10.21
N ASN A 95 -6.21 22.42 8.90
CA ASN A 95 -7.14 22.97 7.90
C ASN A 95 -8.26 21.97 7.55
N CYS A 96 -8.22 20.74 8.06
CA CYS A 96 -9.18 19.66 7.70
C CYS A 96 -9.30 19.38 6.19
N ARG A 97 -8.32 19.80 5.40
CA ARG A 97 -8.34 19.67 3.95
C ARG A 97 -7.45 18.52 3.51
N VAL A 98 -8.00 17.63 2.71
CA VAL A 98 -7.28 16.48 2.15
C VAL A 98 -7.51 16.36 0.65
N ASP A 99 -6.52 15.80 -0.02
CA ASP A 99 -6.63 15.35 -1.40
C ASP A 99 -6.83 13.85 -1.39
N LEU A 100 -7.71 13.35 -2.25
CA LEU A 100 -8.08 11.95 -2.36
C LEU A 100 -7.77 11.44 -3.76
N HIS A 101 -7.22 10.22 -3.83
CA HIS A 101 -6.99 9.49 -5.08
C HIS A 101 -7.56 8.09 -4.97
N GLY A 102 -8.53 7.76 -5.82
CA GLY A 102 -9.18 6.45 -5.88
C GLY A 102 -8.84 5.72 -7.17
N THR A 103 -8.47 4.45 -7.07
CA THR A 103 -8.25 3.56 -8.23
C THR A 103 -9.34 2.50 -8.25
N PHE A 104 -9.90 2.22 -9.43
CA PHE A 104 -11.02 1.30 -9.61
C PHE A 104 -10.64 0.08 -10.46
N ALA A 105 -11.43 -0.98 -10.34
CA ALA A 105 -11.18 -2.25 -11.03
C ALA A 105 -11.32 -2.17 -12.57
N ASP A 106 -11.99 -1.14 -13.08
CA ASP A 106 -12.08 -0.84 -14.51
C ASP A 106 -10.85 -0.11 -15.08
N GLY A 107 -9.83 0.11 -14.24
CA GLY A 107 -8.60 0.82 -14.60
C GLY A 107 -8.73 2.34 -14.58
N GLN A 108 -9.88 2.87 -14.18
CA GLN A 108 -10.05 4.31 -14.02
C GLN A 108 -9.59 4.77 -12.65
N SER A 109 -9.25 6.05 -12.55
CA SER A 109 -8.94 6.73 -11.30
C SER A 109 -9.86 7.94 -11.11
N MET A 110 -9.98 8.35 -9.86
CA MET A 110 -10.70 9.54 -9.45
C MET A 110 -9.82 10.35 -8.52
N ASP A 111 -9.76 11.64 -8.77
CA ASP A 111 -9.06 12.60 -7.91
C ASP A 111 -10.05 13.62 -7.35
N ALA A 112 -9.96 13.89 -6.06
CA ALA A 112 -10.68 14.97 -5.42
C ALA A 112 -9.70 15.77 -4.57
N THR A 113 -9.63 17.05 -4.79
CA THR A 113 -8.71 17.95 -4.09
C THR A 113 -9.47 18.85 -3.12
N ASP A 114 -8.78 19.22 -2.05
CA ASP A 114 -9.28 20.23 -1.09
C ASP A 114 -10.61 19.81 -0.41
N VAL A 115 -10.77 18.52 -0.12
CA VAL A 115 -11.97 17.96 0.53
C VAL A 115 -11.94 18.29 2.03
N ASP A 116 -12.98 18.95 2.54
CA ASP A 116 -13.13 19.25 3.96
C ASP A 116 -13.68 18.03 4.73
N VAL A 117 -12.78 17.29 5.37
CA VAL A 117 -13.13 16.07 6.11
C VAL A 117 -13.68 16.32 7.52
N CYS A 118 -13.60 17.55 8.02
CA CYS A 118 -14.24 17.92 9.29
C CYS A 118 -15.73 18.22 9.09
N ALA A 119 -16.08 18.85 8.00
CA ALA A 119 -17.47 19.15 7.65
C ALA A 119 -18.16 17.93 7.01
N GLN A 120 -17.46 17.20 6.13
CA GLN A 120 -17.99 16.06 5.39
C GLN A 120 -17.71 14.75 6.12
N LYS A 121 -18.73 14.20 6.76
CA LYS A 121 -18.65 12.88 7.42
C LYS A 121 -18.89 11.72 6.48
N THR A 122 -19.34 12.00 5.25
CA THR A 122 -19.62 11.01 4.22
C THR A 122 -19.02 11.45 2.91
N LEU A 123 -18.27 10.55 2.29
CA LEU A 123 -17.69 10.72 0.95
C LEU A 123 -18.40 9.77 0.00
N ASN A 124 -18.94 10.29 -1.09
CA ASN A 124 -19.59 9.50 -2.10
C ASN A 124 -18.78 9.49 -3.40
N LEU A 125 -18.26 8.31 -3.77
CA LEU A 125 -17.54 8.10 -5.01
C LEU A 125 -18.53 7.85 -6.12
N THR A 126 -18.65 8.79 -7.07
CA THR A 126 -19.58 8.74 -8.20
C THR A 126 -18.83 8.74 -9.54
N ASP A 127 -19.51 8.28 -10.62
CA ASP A 127 -19.01 8.42 -11.99
C ASP A 127 -19.06 9.87 -12.44
#